data_411a4b49fc9e20ee24646eaf006bb1ed
#
_entry.id   411a4b49fc9e20ee24646eaf006bb1ed
#
_cell.length_a   1.000
_cell.length_b   1.000
_cell.length_c   1.000
_cell.angle_alpha   90.00
_cell.angle_beta   90.00
_cell.angle_gamma   90.00
#
_symmetry.space_group_name_H-M   'P 1'
#
loop_
_entity.id
_entity.type
_entity.pdbx_description
1 polymer ?
#
loop_
_entity_poly.entity_id
_entity_poly.type
_entity_poly.pdbx_seq_one_letter_code
_entity_poly.pdbx_strand_id
1 'polypeptide(L)'
;MPENSFIKLTIAFNDPDLDSEELEGQAQNLRAQMRDLDEIESIDRVLDPNPPEGNKSVGGILVGVLTAQVNIENIQKVLRFLYDRIGSKRIELEVEANGRKLKVNVGSQEELALAIEAAEKFIEQ
;
A
#
# COMPACT_ATOMS: atom_id res chain seq x y z
N MET A 1 10.59 0.95 25.50
CA MET A 1 9.55 1.15 24.54
C MET A 1 10.03 1.98 23.37
N PRO A 2 9.92 1.48 22.19
CA PRO A 2 10.36 2.25 21.03
C PRO A 2 9.45 3.44 20.81
N GLU A 3 10.06 4.59 20.74
CA GLU A 3 9.29 5.79 20.42
C GLU A 3 8.90 5.83 18.96
N ASN A 4 9.59 5.06 18.15
CA ASN A 4 9.38 5.12 16.70
C ASN A 4 8.83 3.83 16.20
N SER A 5 7.59 3.55 16.61
CA SER A 5 6.91 2.38 16.09
C SER A 5 6.27 2.74 14.77
N PHE A 6 6.83 2.18 13.71
CA PHE A 6 6.32 2.41 12.38
C PHE A 6 5.61 1.20 11.85
N ILE A 7 4.61 1.46 11.04
CA ILE A 7 3.87 0.44 10.33
C ILE A 7 4.18 0.60 8.86
N LYS A 8 4.45 -0.51 8.21
CA LYS A 8 4.73 -0.50 6.79
C LYS A 8 3.48 -0.97 6.05
N LEU A 9 2.98 -0.12 5.18
CA LEU A 9 1.83 -0.43 4.34
C LEU A 9 2.32 -0.62 2.92
N THR A 10 1.96 -1.74 2.32
CA THR A 10 2.27 -1.99 0.91
C THR A 10 0.96 -2.18 0.17
N ILE A 11 0.82 -1.43 -0.92
CA ILE A 11 -0.40 -1.46 -1.72
C ILE A 11 -0.02 -1.86 -3.14
N ALA A 12 -0.61 -2.94 -3.61
CA ALA A 12 -0.38 -3.44 -4.96
C ALA A 12 -1.70 -3.38 -5.72
N PHE A 13 -1.74 -2.56 -6.75
CA PHE A 13 -2.90 -2.54 -7.64
C PHE A 13 -2.82 -3.73 -8.56
N ASN A 14 -3.86 -4.55 -8.56
CA ASN A 14 -3.80 -5.85 -9.23
C ASN A 14 -5.06 -6.19 -10.00
N ASP A 15 -5.78 -5.19 -10.50
CA ASP A 15 -6.97 -5.43 -11.30
C ASP A 15 -6.59 -6.21 -12.56
N PRO A 16 -7.15 -7.43 -12.74
CA PRO A 16 -6.76 -8.25 -13.89
C PRO A 16 -7.25 -7.69 -15.23
N ASP A 17 -8.17 -6.74 -15.20
CA ASP A 17 -8.68 -6.13 -16.42
C ASP A 17 -7.83 -4.97 -16.90
N LEU A 18 -6.82 -4.57 -16.12
CA LEU A 18 -5.95 -3.45 -16.46
C LEU A 18 -4.58 -3.95 -16.90
N ASP A 19 -3.96 -3.20 -17.83
CA ASP A 19 -2.60 -3.54 -18.21
C ASP A 19 -1.58 -2.90 -17.27
N SER A 20 -0.31 -3.21 -17.50
CA SER A 20 0.75 -2.74 -16.61
C SER A 20 0.81 -1.23 -16.53
N GLU A 21 0.59 -0.56 -17.65
CA GLU A 21 0.66 0.90 -17.67
C GLU A 21 -0.46 1.50 -16.84
N GLU A 22 -1.64 0.92 -16.91
CA GLU A 22 -2.77 1.42 -16.13
C GLU A 22 -2.58 1.17 -14.64
N LEU A 23 -2.07 -0.02 -14.29
CA LEU A 23 -1.80 -0.32 -12.89
C LEU A 23 -0.73 0.61 -12.33
N GLU A 24 0.29 0.87 -13.12
CA GLU A 24 1.34 1.78 -12.71
C GLU A 24 0.81 3.19 -12.53
N GLY A 25 -0.11 3.61 -13.40
CA GLY A 25 -0.75 4.91 -13.26
C GLY A 25 -1.52 5.04 -11.97
N GLN A 26 -2.21 3.96 -11.56
CA GLN A 26 -2.93 3.98 -10.29
C GLN A 26 -1.97 4.14 -9.11
N ALA A 27 -0.85 3.44 -9.16
CA ALA A 27 0.14 3.54 -8.08
C ALA A 27 0.75 4.92 -8.01
N GLN A 28 1.06 5.50 -9.17
CA GLN A 28 1.66 6.83 -9.20
C GLN A 28 0.69 7.89 -8.70
N ASN A 29 -0.58 7.77 -9.06
CA ASN A 29 -1.59 8.70 -8.59
C ASN A 29 -1.74 8.64 -7.08
N LEU A 30 -1.82 7.44 -6.53
CA LEU A 30 -1.97 7.30 -5.09
C LEU A 30 -0.73 7.82 -4.37
N ARG A 31 0.44 7.51 -4.90
CA ARG A 31 1.68 7.99 -4.30
C ARG A 31 1.73 9.50 -4.26
N ALA A 32 1.32 10.15 -5.35
CA ALA A 32 1.33 11.61 -5.39
C ALA A 32 0.40 12.21 -4.34
N GLN A 33 -0.76 11.59 -4.14
CA GLN A 33 -1.70 12.08 -3.14
C GLN A 33 -1.19 11.83 -1.72
N MET A 34 -0.57 10.68 -1.50
CA MET A 34 -0.07 10.34 -0.18
C MET A 34 1.14 11.18 0.23
N ARG A 35 1.91 11.64 -0.73
CA ARG A 35 3.08 12.45 -0.42
C ARG A 35 2.74 13.76 0.28
N ASP A 36 1.52 14.23 0.10
CA ASP A 36 1.09 15.48 0.71
C ASP A 36 0.59 15.29 2.14
N LEU A 37 0.54 14.06 2.62
CA LEU A 37 0.07 13.80 3.98
C LEU A 37 1.21 13.89 4.97
N ASP A 38 1.01 14.72 5.99
CA ASP A 38 2.01 14.85 7.05
C ASP A 38 2.14 13.58 7.87
N GLU A 39 1.11 12.75 7.86
CA GLU A 39 1.08 11.52 8.66
C GLU A 39 1.97 10.42 8.11
N ILE A 40 2.47 10.57 6.89
CA ILE A 40 3.29 9.54 6.25
C ILE A 40 4.74 9.93 6.36
N GLU A 41 5.55 9.04 6.94
CA GLU A 41 6.97 9.27 7.11
C GLU A 41 7.72 9.17 5.79
N SER A 42 7.39 8.14 5.03
CA SER A 42 8.03 7.94 3.74
C SER A 42 7.10 7.16 2.85
N ILE A 43 7.25 7.36 1.56
CA ILE A 43 6.49 6.58 0.59
C ILE A 43 7.41 6.32 -0.59
N ASP A 44 7.55 5.05 -0.97
CA ASP A 44 8.51 4.63 -1.96
C ASP A 44 7.91 3.59 -2.89
N ARG A 45 8.58 3.43 -4.01
CA ARG A 45 8.29 2.32 -4.90
C ARG A 45 9.06 1.11 -4.42
N VAL A 46 8.53 -0.06 -4.74
CA VAL A 46 9.14 -1.32 -4.33
C VAL A 46 9.97 -1.86 -5.48
N LEU A 47 11.22 -2.23 -5.18
CA LEU A 47 12.09 -2.80 -6.19
C LEU A 47 11.74 -4.26 -6.42
N ASP A 48 11.80 -4.66 -7.68
CA ASP A 48 11.57 -6.05 -8.04
C ASP A 48 12.84 -6.84 -7.74
N PRO A 49 12.78 -7.83 -6.83
CA PRO A 49 13.97 -8.62 -6.52
C PRO A 49 14.43 -9.48 -7.68
N ASN A 50 13.54 -9.76 -8.63
CA ASN A 50 13.87 -10.62 -9.78
C ASN A 50 13.35 -9.98 -11.06
N PRO A 51 13.95 -8.87 -11.49
CA PRO A 51 13.45 -8.22 -12.71
C PRO A 51 13.61 -9.15 -13.90
N PRO A 52 12.59 -9.22 -14.75
CA PRO A 52 12.68 -10.09 -15.92
C PRO A 52 13.84 -9.67 -16.81
N GLU A 53 14.54 -10.68 -17.32
CA GLU A 53 15.69 -10.46 -18.16
C GLU A 53 15.24 -9.81 -19.48
N GLY A 54 16.00 -8.82 -19.94
CA GLY A 54 15.66 -8.15 -21.16
C GLY A 54 14.51 -7.18 -21.03
N ASN A 55 13.97 -7.05 -19.87
CA ASN A 55 12.87 -6.15 -19.63
C ASN A 55 13.36 -4.71 -19.58
N LYS A 56 12.54 -3.82 -20.10
CA LYS A 56 12.85 -2.41 -20.10
C LYS A 56 12.23 -1.66 -18.94
N SER A 57 11.81 -2.39 -17.93
CA SER A 57 11.27 -1.74 -16.75
C SER A 57 12.33 -0.85 -16.16
N VAL A 58 11.97 0.38 -15.95
CA VAL A 58 12.91 1.39 -15.49
C VAL A 58 13.26 1.11 -14.04
N GLY A 59 14.54 0.83 -13.77
CA GLY A 59 15.01 0.67 -12.41
C GLY A 59 14.55 -0.58 -11.70
N GLY A 60 13.91 -1.52 -12.39
CA GLY A 60 13.48 -2.75 -11.74
C GLY A 60 12.39 -2.56 -10.71
N ILE A 61 11.53 -1.58 -10.89
CA ILE A 61 10.45 -1.29 -9.95
C ILE A 61 9.28 -2.21 -10.22
N LEU A 62 8.67 -2.72 -9.15
CA LEU A 62 7.45 -3.50 -9.29
C LEU A 62 6.31 -2.60 -9.74
N VAL A 63 5.66 -3.01 -10.82
CA VAL A 63 4.59 -2.23 -11.43
C VAL A 63 3.38 -2.23 -10.51
N GLY A 64 2.81 -1.04 -10.30
CA GLY A 64 1.56 -0.92 -9.56
C GLY A 64 1.69 -1.07 -8.06
N VAL A 65 2.91 -1.09 -7.52
CA VAL A 65 3.14 -1.35 -6.10
C VAL A 65 3.83 -0.16 -5.46
N LEU A 66 3.36 0.20 -4.28
CA LEU A 66 4.04 1.23 -3.48
C LEU A 66 4.02 0.82 -2.02
N THR A 67 4.95 1.36 -1.26
CA THR A 67 5.04 1.08 0.16
C THR A 67 5.22 2.39 0.92
N ALA A 68 4.61 2.47 2.09
CA ALA A 68 4.66 3.66 2.92
C ALA A 68 4.97 3.28 4.35
N GLN A 69 5.73 4.14 5.02
CA GLN A 69 5.94 3.99 6.45
C GLN A 69 5.13 5.04 7.18
N VAL A 70 4.37 4.59 8.16
CA VAL A 70 3.45 5.43 8.89
C VAL A 70 3.69 5.23 10.38
N ASN A 71 3.75 6.33 11.12
CA ASN A 71 3.83 6.24 12.57
C ASN A 71 2.54 5.61 13.09
N ILE A 72 2.68 4.74 14.10
CA ILE A 72 1.53 4.00 14.60
C ILE A 72 0.44 4.93 15.11
N GLU A 73 0.81 6.10 15.59
CA GLU A 73 -0.17 7.05 16.09
C GLU A 73 -1.04 7.64 14.99
N ASN A 74 -0.56 7.62 13.78
CA ASN A 74 -1.25 8.24 12.64
C ASN A 74 -1.92 7.22 11.74
N ILE A 75 -1.86 5.94 12.11
CA ILE A 75 -2.29 4.90 11.18
C ILE A 75 -3.77 4.99 10.81
N GLN A 76 -4.61 5.38 11.78
CA GLN A 76 -6.04 5.45 11.50
C GLN A 76 -6.37 6.51 10.46
N LYS A 77 -5.68 7.64 10.53
CA LYS A 77 -5.88 8.69 9.55
C LYS A 77 -5.48 8.23 8.16
N VAL A 78 -4.36 7.53 8.08
CA VAL A 78 -3.87 7.05 6.79
C VAL A 78 -4.79 5.98 6.23
N LEU A 79 -5.26 5.06 7.06
CA LEU A 79 -6.18 4.03 6.58
C LEU A 79 -7.49 4.62 6.09
N ARG A 80 -8.01 5.64 6.78
CA ARG A 80 -9.21 6.32 6.33
C ARG A 80 -8.99 7.03 5.01
N PHE A 81 -7.84 7.66 4.87
CA PHE A 81 -7.46 8.30 3.62
C PHE A 81 -7.43 7.29 2.48
N LEU A 82 -6.84 6.12 2.73
CA LEU A 82 -6.76 5.08 1.72
C LEU A 82 -8.15 4.58 1.33
N TYR A 83 -9.05 4.44 2.32
CA TYR A 83 -10.39 4.02 2.01
C TYR A 83 -11.06 4.97 1.01
N ASP A 84 -10.88 6.28 1.23
CA ASP A 84 -11.49 7.26 0.36
C ASP A 84 -10.85 7.31 -1.01
N ARG A 85 -9.54 7.08 -1.08
CA ARG A 85 -8.82 7.25 -2.35
C ARG A 85 -8.83 6.00 -3.21
N ILE A 86 -8.77 4.85 -2.58
CA ILE A 86 -8.74 3.59 -3.34
C ILE A 86 -10.14 3.27 -3.88
N GLY A 87 -11.17 3.51 -3.05
CA GLY A 87 -12.52 3.28 -3.51
C GLY A 87 -12.78 1.83 -3.88
N SER A 88 -13.20 1.60 -5.11
CA SER A 88 -13.52 0.25 -5.59
C SER A 88 -12.39 -0.38 -6.38
N LYS A 89 -11.21 0.23 -6.41
CA LYS A 89 -10.09 -0.36 -7.14
C LYS A 89 -9.63 -1.64 -6.46
N ARG A 90 -9.18 -2.58 -7.28
CA ARG A 90 -8.72 -3.87 -6.76
C ARG A 90 -7.27 -3.75 -6.35
N ILE A 91 -7.00 -4.16 -5.13
CA ILE A 91 -5.64 -4.09 -4.57
C ILE A 91 -5.35 -5.30 -3.71
N GLU A 92 -4.08 -5.47 -3.43
CA GLU A 92 -3.63 -6.30 -2.32
C GLU A 92 -3.02 -5.35 -1.29
N LEU A 93 -3.50 -5.46 -0.06
CA LEU A 93 -3.01 -4.61 1.04
C LEU A 93 -2.18 -5.47 1.97
N GLU A 94 -0.96 -5.04 2.22
CA GLU A 94 -0.08 -5.72 3.17
C GLU A 94 0.27 -4.75 4.29
N VAL A 95 0.12 -5.23 5.52
CA VAL A 95 0.43 -4.45 6.71
C VAL A 95 1.51 -5.19 7.48
N GLU A 96 2.61 -4.53 7.74
CA GLU A 96 3.69 -5.11 8.53
C GLU A 96 3.89 -4.30 9.79
N ALA A 97 3.80 -4.98 10.93
CA ALA A 97 3.94 -4.36 12.24
C ALA A 97 4.51 -5.38 13.20
N ASN A 98 5.49 -4.96 13.99
CA ASN A 98 6.06 -5.80 15.06
C ASN A 98 6.59 -7.13 14.53
N GLY A 99 7.17 -7.11 13.33
CA GLY A 99 7.74 -8.31 12.75
C GLY A 99 6.72 -9.28 12.17
N ARG A 100 5.45 -8.90 12.14
CA ARG A 100 4.39 -9.74 11.58
C ARG A 100 3.75 -9.04 10.40
N LYS A 101 3.18 -9.84 9.53
CA LYS A 101 2.55 -9.33 8.31
C LYS A 101 1.12 -9.80 8.18
N LEU A 102 0.27 -8.92 7.72
CA LEU A 102 -1.10 -9.25 7.34
C LEU A 102 -1.27 -8.89 5.87
N LYS A 103 -1.77 -9.81 5.08
CA LYS A 103 -1.96 -9.57 3.66
C LYS A 103 -3.40 -9.89 3.29
N VAL A 104 -4.07 -8.95 2.63
CA VAL A 104 -5.48 -9.07 2.29
C VAL A 104 -5.71 -8.65 0.85
N ASN A 105 -6.44 -9.48 0.11
CA ASN A 105 -6.89 -9.11 -1.24
C ASN A 105 -8.22 -8.40 -1.14
N VAL A 106 -8.34 -7.31 -1.88
CA VAL A 106 -9.52 -6.45 -1.83
C VAL A 106 -10.06 -6.27 -3.23
N GLY A 107 -11.29 -6.66 -3.46
CA GLY A 107 -11.93 -6.57 -4.78
C GLY A 107 -13.10 -5.62 -4.84
N SER A 108 -13.45 -4.97 -3.74
CA SER A 108 -14.57 -4.05 -3.71
C SER A 108 -14.37 -3.08 -2.56
N GLN A 109 -15.16 -2.01 -2.55
CA GLN A 109 -15.07 -1.04 -1.47
C GLN A 109 -15.51 -1.65 -0.13
N GLU A 110 -16.47 -2.55 -0.18
CA GLU A 110 -16.89 -3.24 1.04
C GLU A 110 -15.78 -4.10 1.61
N GLU A 111 -15.08 -4.81 0.73
CA GLU A 111 -13.94 -5.60 1.16
C GLU A 111 -12.81 -4.74 1.68
N LEU A 112 -12.66 -3.55 1.10
CA LEU A 112 -11.64 -2.62 1.59
C LEU A 112 -11.95 -2.18 3.02
N ALA A 113 -13.20 -1.90 3.32
CA ALA A 113 -13.60 -1.53 4.67
C ALA A 113 -13.27 -2.65 5.66
N LEU A 114 -13.55 -3.90 5.26
CA LEU A 114 -13.23 -5.04 6.12
C LEU A 114 -11.72 -5.22 6.28
N ALA A 115 -10.98 -4.99 5.20
CA ALA A 115 -9.53 -5.10 5.26
C ALA A 115 -8.93 -4.07 6.20
N ILE A 116 -9.46 -2.85 6.16
CA ILE A 116 -8.98 -1.79 7.04
C ILE A 116 -9.28 -2.13 8.49
N GLU A 117 -10.47 -2.66 8.76
CA GLU A 117 -10.83 -3.09 10.10
C GLU A 117 -9.90 -4.20 10.59
N ALA A 118 -9.60 -5.15 9.71
CA ALA A 118 -8.68 -6.23 10.06
C ALA A 118 -7.28 -5.68 10.33
N ALA A 119 -6.86 -4.70 9.55
CA ALA A 119 -5.55 -4.09 9.76
C ALA A 119 -5.47 -3.38 11.10
N GLU A 120 -6.53 -2.67 11.47
CA GLU A 120 -6.55 -1.98 12.76
C GLU A 120 -6.44 -2.97 13.91
N LYS A 121 -7.17 -4.07 13.83
CA LYS A 121 -7.07 -5.10 14.87
C LYS A 121 -5.72 -5.75 14.90
N PHE A 122 -5.14 -5.98 13.74
CA PHE A 122 -3.82 -6.58 13.62
C PHE A 122 -2.76 -5.72 14.29
N ILE A 123 -2.85 -4.41 14.10
CA ILE A 123 -1.88 -3.48 14.63
C ILE A 123 -1.97 -3.41 16.15
N GLU A 124 -3.16 -3.56 16.69
CA GLU A 124 -3.37 -3.46 18.13
C GLU A 124 -2.85 -4.67 18.90
N GLN A 125 -2.56 -5.76 18.25
CA GLN A 125 -2.12 -6.97 18.93
C GLN A 125 -0.69 -6.87 19.44
#